data_6858d21873fd2d32607fe768c9817b0f
#
_entry.id   6858d21873fd2d32607fe768c9817b0f
#
_cell.length_a   1.000
_cell.length_b   1.000
_cell.length_c   1.000
_cell.angle_alpha   90.00
_cell.angle_beta   90.00
_cell.angle_gamma   90.00
#
_symmetry.space_group_name_H-M   'P 1'
#
loop_
_entity.id
_entity.type
_entity.pdbx_description
1 polymer ?
#
loop_
_entity_poly.entity_id
_entity_poly.type
_entity_poly.pdbx_seq_one_letter_code
_entity_poly.pdbx_strand_id
1 'polypeptide(L)'
;MPYEIVDAEDVEPGYGGVFRQVRQRLGVQAFGVNQVDLPPHGEGRRHDHADSGQEEVYLVLAGDGVMVIDGEEVEIRPGRYVFVAAESVRQPIAGPDGLSWVVVGAPPQDGWEPEL
;
A
#
# COMPACT_ATOMS: atom_id res chain seq x y z
N MET A 1 -20.53 -16.28 2.30
CA MET A 1 -19.42 -16.76 3.14
C MET A 1 -19.07 -15.69 4.14
N PRO A 2 -18.96 -16.00 5.48
CA PRO A 2 -18.63 -14.98 6.49
C PRO A 2 -17.16 -14.54 6.45
N TYR A 3 -16.29 -15.28 5.76
CA TYR A 3 -14.87 -14.91 5.64
C TYR A 3 -14.28 -15.46 4.34
N GLU A 4 -13.15 -14.90 3.94
CA GLU A 4 -12.33 -15.36 2.83
C GLU A 4 -10.87 -15.41 3.27
N ILE A 5 -10.12 -16.35 2.70
CA ILE A 5 -8.68 -16.51 2.97
C ILE A 5 -7.97 -16.60 1.61
N VAL A 6 -6.87 -15.88 1.47
CA VAL A 6 -6.02 -15.99 0.29
C VAL A 6 -4.57 -15.79 0.68
N ASP A 7 -3.68 -16.57 0.10
CA ASP A 7 -2.25 -16.33 0.22
C ASP A 7 -1.80 -15.38 -0.86
N ALA A 8 -0.85 -14.50 -0.55
CA ALA A 8 -0.37 -13.50 -1.50
C ALA A 8 0.09 -14.13 -2.82
N GLU A 9 0.76 -15.27 -2.75
CA GLU A 9 1.26 -15.99 -3.94
C GLU A 9 0.14 -16.47 -4.87
N ASP A 10 -1.09 -16.58 -4.36
CA ASP A 10 -2.26 -17.00 -5.13
C ASP A 10 -3.05 -15.82 -5.69
N VAL A 11 -2.64 -14.59 -5.41
CA VAL A 11 -3.22 -13.38 -6.01
C VAL A 11 -2.42 -13.04 -7.26
N GLU A 12 -3.05 -13.13 -8.41
CA GLU A 12 -2.39 -12.87 -9.69
C GLU A 12 -1.85 -11.44 -9.73
N PRO A 13 -0.53 -11.23 -9.89
CA PRO A 13 0.01 -9.88 -9.93
C PRO A 13 -0.28 -9.20 -11.27
N GLY A 14 -0.78 -7.96 -11.20
CA GLY A 14 -0.98 -7.10 -12.36
C GLY A 14 0.13 -6.06 -12.49
N TYR A 15 -0.01 -5.16 -13.47
CA TYR A 15 0.91 -4.03 -13.69
C TYR A 15 2.39 -4.45 -13.74
N GLY A 16 2.70 -5.38 -14.66
CA GLY A 16 4.07 -5.85 -14.83
C GLY A 16 4.53 -6.83 -13.76
N GLY A 17 3.59 -7.46 -13.06
CA GLY A 17 3.89 -8.51 -12.08
C GLY A 17 4.20 -7.99 -10.68
N VAL A 18 3.89 -6.73 -10.40
CA VAL A 18 4.25 -6.12 -9.09
C VAL A 18 3.04 -5.88 -8.19
N PHE A 19 1.85 -5.71 -8.74
CA PHE A 19 0.68 -5.25 -7.96
C PHE A 19 -0.32 -6.38 -7.75
N ARG A 20 -0.58 -6.73 -6.48
CA ARG A 20 -1.54 -7.77 -6.11
C ARG A 20 -2.80 -7.14 -5.51
N GLN A 21 -3.91 -7.28 -6.21
CA GLN A 21 -5.20 -6.70 -5.80
C GLN A 21 -5.89 -7.57 -4.75
N VAL A 22 -5.39 -7.52 -3.54
CA VAL A 22 -5.87 -8.34 -2.43
C VAL A 22 -7.31 -8.00 -2.09
N ARG A 23 -7.64 -6.71 -2.02
CA ARG A 23 -9.02 -6.27 -1.76
C ARG A 23 -10.02 -6.93 -2.69
N GLN A 24 -9.74 -6.87 -3.99
CA GLN A 24 -10.64 -7.40 -5.00
C GLN A 24 -10.81 -8.91 -4.85
N ARG A 25 -9.70 -9.60 -4.60
CA ARG A 25 -9.71 -11.06 -4.43
C ARG A 25 -10.49 -11.49 -3.18
N LEU A 26 -10.39 -10.73 -2.09
CA LEU A 26 -11.10 -11.02 -0.84
C LEU A 26 -12.54 -10.50 -0.85
N GLY A 27 -12.87 -9.52 -1.68
CA GLY A 27 -14.20 -8.92 -1.74
C GLY A 27 -14.45 -7.86 -0.68
N VAL A 28 -13.40 -7.25 -0.11
CA VAL A 28 -13.55 -6.18 0.88
C VAL A 28 -14.16 -4.95 0.23
N GLN A 29 -15.18 -4.36 0.85
CA GLN A 29 -15.87 -3.17 0.34
C GLN A 29 -15.56 -1.91 1.13
N ALA A 30 -15.24 -2.04 2.42
CA ALA A 30 -15.12 -0.89 3.33
C ALA A 30 -13.78 -0.15 3.20
N PHE A 31 -12.74 -0.82 2.74
CA PHE A 31 -11.40 -0.22 2.61
C PHE A 31 -10.61 -0.95 1.54
N GLY A 32 -9.55 -0.30 1.07
CA GLY A 32 -8.59 -0.93 0.17
C GLY A 32 -7.51 -1.67 0.94
N VAL A 33 -7.06 -2.79 0.44
CA VAL A 33 -5.88 -3.50 0.92
C VAL A 33 -5.23 -4.18 -0.28
N ASN A 34 -3.98 -3.85 -0.53
CA ASN A 34 -3.24 -4.44 -1.65
C ASN A 34 -1.80 -4.68 -1.25
N GLN A 35 -1.14 -5.56 -1.99
CA GLN A 35 0.28 -5.81 -1.79
C GLN A 35 1.04 -5.46 -3.06
N VAL A 36 2.20 -4.85 -2.90
CA VAL A 36 3.09 -4.52 -4.01
C VAL A 36 4.46 -5.12 -3.73
N ASP A 37 5.01 -5.78 -4.75
CA ASP A 37 6.33 -6.41 -4.68
C ASP A 37 7.22 -5.77 -5.74
N LEU A 38 8.08 -4.83 -5.35
CA LEU A 38 9.01 -4.19 -6.26
C LEU A 38 10.33 -4.97 -6.33
N PRO A 39 10.89 -5.14 -7.52
CA PRO A 39 12.23 -5.71 -7.65
C PRO A 39 13.29 -4.75 -7.10
N PRO A 40 14.55 -5.21 -6.95
CA PRO A 40 15.64 -4.32 -6.55
C PRO A 40 15.67 -3.04 -7.38
N HIS A 41 15.76 -1.90 -6.67
CA HIS A 41 15.77 -0.55 -7.25
C HIS A 41 14.51 -0.19 -8.04
N GLY A 42 13.45 -0.99 -7.94
CA GLY A 42 12.18 -0.71 -8.61
C GLY A 42 11.52 0.54 -8.05
N GLU A 43 10.82 1.28 -8.92
CA GLU A 43 10.10 2.50 -8.53
C GLU A 43 8.61 2.24 -8.62
N GLY A 44 7.91 2.51 -7.51
CA GLY A 44 6.48 2.45 -7.47
C GLY A 44 5.86 3.66 -8.17
N ARG A 45 4.54 3.68 -8.26
CA ARG A 45 3.82 4.76 -8.90
C ARG A 45 3.84 6.02 -8.02
N ARG A 46 4.20 7.14 -8.63
CA ARG A 46 4.07 8.44 -7.99
C ARG A 46 2.63 8.92 -8.13
N HIS A 47 1.94 9.15 -7.01
CA HIS A 47 0.53 9.52 -7.05
C HIS A 47 0.05 10.12 -5.74
N ASP A 48 -1.15 10.67 -5.79
CA ASP A 48 -1.93 11.08 -4.61
C ASP A 48 -3.35 10.53 -4.72
N HIS A 49 -4.15 10.79 -3.71
CA HIS A 49 -5.56 10.43 -3.66
C HIS A 49 -6.43 11.65 -3.32
N ALA A 50 -6.01 12.83 -3.79
CA ALA A 50 -6.74 14.07 -3.52
C ALA A 50 -8.21 14.00 -3.96
N ASP A 51 -8.48 13.34 -5.08
CA ASP A 51 -9.83 13.26 -5.64
C ASP A 51 -10.78 12.42 -4.77
N SER A 52 -10.29 11.32 -4.22
CA SER A 52 -11.13 10.41 -3.42
C SER A 52 -11.10 10.70 -1.93
N GLY A 53 -10.10 11.44 -1.47
CA GLY A 53 -9.88 11.65 -0.04
C GLY A 53 -9.33 10.43 0.68
N GLN A 54 -8.80 9.45 -0.04
CA GLN A 54 -8.31 8.21 0.56
C GLN A 54 -7.03 8.43 1.34
N GLU A 55 -7.10 8.18 2.65
CA GLU A 55 -5.92 8.09 3.51
C GLU A 55 -5.32 6.69 3.38
N GLU A 56 -4.00 6.59 3.52
CA GLU A 56 -3.33 5.30 3.42
C GLU A 56 -2.31 5.08 4.52
N VAL A 57 -2.15 3.80 4.91
CA VAL A 57 -1.05 3.36 5.76
C VAL A 57 -0.28 2.29 4.97
N TYR A 58 1.03 2.46 4.92
CA TYR A 58 1.95 1.49 4.31
C TYR A 58 2.69 0.73 5.39
N LEU A 59 2.79 -0.58 5.20
CA LEU A 59 3.50 -1.48 6.11
C LEU A 59 4.41 -2.37 5.28
N VAL A 60 5.71 -2.26 5.49
CA VAL A 60 6.69 -3.06 4.75
C VAL A 60 6.72 -4.48 5.29
N LEU A 61 6.64 -5.45 4.39
CA LEU A 61 6.73 -6.89 4.73
C LEU A 61 8.16 -7.40 4.61
N ALA A 62 8.89 -6.97 3.57
CA ALA A 62 10.23 -7.47 3.30
C ALA A 62 11.01 -6.42 2.51
N GLY A 63 12.34 -6.48 2.61
CA GLY A 63 13.21 -5.53 1.96
C GLY A 63 13.22 -4.18 2.66
N ASP A 64 13.73 -3.18 1.96
CA ASP A 64 13.73 -1.81 2.45
C ASP A 64 13.77 -0.84 1.27
N GLY A 65 13.64 0.43 1.56
CA GLY A 65 13.67 1.47 0.54
C GLY A 65 13.34 2.82 1.14
N VAL A 66 12.89 3.71 0.27
CA VAL A 66 12.42 5.04 0.69
C VAL A 66 11.02 5.30 0.15
N MET A 67 10.27 6.09 0.87
CA MET A 67 9.04 6.70 0.38
C MET A 67 9.32 8.17 0.19
N VAL A 68 9.16 8.67 -1.03
CA VAL A 68 9.25 10.11 -1.29
C VAL A 68 7.86 10.69 -1.09
N ILE A 69 7.71 11.56 -0.08
CA ILE A 69 6.42 12.18 0.27
C ILE A 69 6.57 13.68 0.14
N ASP A 70 5.87 14.26 -0.83
CA ASP A 70 5.95 15.70 -1.12
C ASP A 70 7.39 16.18 -1.25
N GLY A 71 8.24 15.36 -1.90
CA GLY A 71 9.65 15.66 -2.13
C GLY A 71 10.59 15.30 -1.00
N GLU A 72 10.09 14.84 0.13
CA GLU A 72 10.91 14.43 1.27
C GLU A 72 11.11 12.91 1.27
N GLU A 73 12.35 12.45 1.40
CA GLU A 73 12.64 11.04 1.48
C GLU A 73 12.50 10.53 2.90
N VAL A 74 11.68 9.49 3.06
CA VAL A 74 11.46 8.82 4.34
C VAL A 74 11.89 7.36 4.19
N GLU A 75 12.81 6.91 5.04
CA GLU A 75 13.22 5.50 5.03
C GLU A 75 12.07 4.61 5.48
N ILE A 76 11.82 3.54 4.72
CA ILE A 76 10.80 2.54 5.04
C ILE A 76 11.43 1.16 5.13
N ARG A 77 10.97 0.36 6.09
CA ARG A 77 11.50 -0.96 6.41
C ARG A 77 10.48 -1.77 7.21
N PRO A 78 10.65 -3.08 7.34
CA PRO A 78 9.75 -3.91 8.17
C PRO A 78 9.60 -3.35 9.59
N GLY A 79 8.37 -3.35 10.08
CA GLY A 79 8.06 -2.85 11.41
C GLY A 79 7.75 -1.36 11.47
N ARG A 80 7.95 -0.62 10.40
CA ARG A 80 7.63 0.80 10.34
C ARG A 80 6.28 1.00 9.65
N TYR A 81 5.39 1.78 10.27
CA TYR A 81 4.11 2.17 9.69
C TYR A 81 4.24 3.59 9.15
N VAL A 82 3.76 3.82 7.94
CA VAL A 82 3.79 5.15 7.33
C VAL A 82 2.38 5.57 6.96
N PHE A 83 1.89 6.62 7.61
CA PHE A 83 0.63 7.25 7.24
C PHE A 83 0.88 8.31 6.17
N VAL A 84 0.08 8.30 5.13
CA VAL A 84 0.15 9.32 4.09
C VAL A 84 -1.25 9.93 3.88
N ALA A 85 -1.33 11.24 4.04
CA ALA A 85 -2.58 11.98 3.81
C ALA A 85 -3.00 11.89 2.33
N ALA A 86 -4.29 12.02 2.08
CA ALA A 86 -4.85 11.83 0.74
C ALA A 86 -4.22 12.76 -0.31
N GLU A 87 -3.99 14.02 0.05
CA GLU A 87 -3.48 15.04 -0.87
C GLU A 87 -1.96 15.03 -1.06
N SER A 88 -1.23 14.29 -0.24
CA SER A 88 0.23 14.22 -0.38
C SER A 88 0.62 13.33 -1.54
N VAL A 89 1.59 13.78 -2.34
CA VAL A 89 2.16 12.98 -3.42
C VAL A 89 3.18 12.02 -2.84
N ARG A 90 3.05 10.72 -3.12
CA ARG A 90 3.99 9.72 -2.62
C ARG A 90 4.48 8.81 -3.71
N GLN A 91 5.69 8.29 -3.51
CA GLN A 91 6.27 7.30 -4.40
C GLN A 91 7.20 6.38 -3.60
N PRO A 92 6.87 5.09 -3.45
CA PRO A 92 7.80 4.12 -2.87
C PRO A 92 8.90 3.76 -3.88
N ILE A 93 10.14 3.63 -3.40
CA ILE A 93 11.29 3.25 -4.21
C ILE A 93 12.04 2.16 -3.46
N ALA A 94 12.23 1.00 -4.11
CA ALA A 94 12.91 -0.13 -3.51
C ALA A 94 14.42 0.09 -3.43
N GLY A 95 15.02 -0.42 -2.36
CA GLY A 95 16.46 -0.52 -2.22
C GLY A 95 17.03 -1.71 -2.97
N PRO A 96 18.29 -2.09 -2.70
CA PRO A 96 19.00 -3.13 -3.46
C PRO A 96 18.43 -4.54 -3.30
N ASP A 97 17.65 -4.79 -2.26
CA ASP A 97 17.06 -6.11 -1.99
C ASP A 97 15.58 -6.19 -2.39
N GLY A 98 15.05 -5.17 -3.07
CA GLY A 98 13.64 -5.10 -3.39
C GLY A 98 12.82 -4.58 -2.21
N LEU A 99 11.52 -4.50 -2.40
CA LEU A 99 10.61 -3.95 -1.39
C LEU A 99 9.22 -4.53 -1.58
N SER A 100 8.70 -5.17 -0.54
CA SER A 100 7.32 -5.63 -0.53
C SER A 100 6.57 -4.94 0.59
N TRP A 101 5.39 -4.41 0.30
CA TRP A 101 4.56 -3.75 1.30
C TRP A 101 3.08 -4.05 1.12
N VAL A 102 2.35 -3.90 2.22
CA VAL A 102 0.89 -3.84 2.20
C VAL A 102 0.49 -2.39 2.35
N VAL A 103 -0.47 -1.95 1.57
CA VAL A 103 -1.10 -0.65 1.73
C VAL A 103 -2.57 -0.85 2.06
N VAL A 104 -3.04 -0.12 3.07
CA VAL A 104 -4.44 -0.11 3.49
C VAL A 104 -4.95 1.31 3.37
N GLY A 105 -6.13 1.48 2.78
CA GLY A 105 -6.65 2.82 2.56
C GLY A 105 -8.16 2.89 2.53
N ALA A 106 -8.68 4.03 3.00
CA ALA A 106 -10.09 4.38 2.91
C ALA A 106 -10.22 5.89 3.14
N PRO A 107 -11.24 6.52 2.57
CA PRO A 107 -11.54 7.90 2.93
C PRO A 107 -12.16 7.95 4.32
N PRO A 108 -11.93 9.03 5.10
CA PRO A 108 -12.63 9.20 6.36
C PRO A 108 -14.14 9.33 6.13
N GLN A 109 -14.93 8.82 7.05
CA GLN A 109 -16.39 8.86 6.99
C GLN A 109 -16.93 9.58 8.21
N ASP A 110 -17.83 10.54 7.98
CA ASP A 110 -18.46 11.28 9.07
C ASP A 110 -19.26 10.34 9.97
N GLY A 111 -19.09 10.52 11.28
CA GLY A 111 -19.84 9.75 12.27
C GLY A 111 -19.36 8.32 12.47
N TRP A 112 -18.24 7.96 11.89
CA TRP A 112 -17.66 6.63 12.05
C TRP A 112 -16.22 6.69 12.56
N GLU A 113 -15.89 5.86 13.52
CA GLU A 113 -14.53 5.69 14.02
C GLU A 113 -14.15 4.21 13.95
N PRO A 114 -12.87 3.90 13.61
CA PRO A 114 -12.40 2.52 13.64
C PRO A 114 -12.53 1.88 15.02
N GLU A 115 -13.03 0.65 15.06
CA GLU A 115 -13.25 -0.11 16.29
C GLU A 115 -12.26 -1.28 16.35
N LEU A 116 -11.02 -0.98 16.66
CA LEU A 116 -9.98 -2.02 16.72
C LEU A 116 -9.33 -2.10 18.10
#